data_832b55a2a45b8fefeb12ba472d795f9b
#
_entry.id   832b55a2a45b8fefeb12ba472d795f9b
#
_cell.length_a   1.000
_cell.length_b   1.000
_cell.length_c   1.000
_cell.angle_alpha   90.00
_cell.angle_beta   90.00
_cell.angle_gamma   90.00
#
_symmetry.space_group_name_H-M   'P 1'
#
loop_
_entity.id
_entity.type
_entity.pdbx_description
1 polymer ?
#
loop_
_entity_poly.entity_id
_entity_poly.type
_entity_poly.pdbx_seq_one_letter_code
_entity_poly.pdbx_strand_id
1 'polypeptide(L)'
;DTAVAVNQGGKRKGAMCGYLETWHLDIEEFLELRKNTGDERRRTHDMNTANWVPDLFMKRVEQDKNWTLFSPGEAPDLHDLIGKEFEEKYEEYEEKAKNGEINQHKSIPAKELWRKMLTMLFETGHPWITFKDSCNLRSPQQHTGVIHSSNLCTEITLNTSADKEIAVCNLGSVNLANHMENGELNEEKVKQTVSTAIRMLDNVININYYSVDTAKNSNNKHRPIGFGQMGFQVALYLQNIPSVSYTHLRAHETSGY
;
A
#
# COMPACT_ATOMS: atom_id res chain seq x y z
N ASP A 1 14.22 -5.69 15.86
CA ASP A 1 15.69 -5.76 15.78
C ASP A 1 16.18 -5.65 14.33
N THR A 2 15.67 -6.47 13.39
CA THR A 2 16.13 -6.46 11.98
C THR A 2 15.94 -5.10 11.30
N ALA A 3 14.80 -4.44 11.49
CA ALA A 3 14.53 -3.12 10.92
C ALA A 3 15.54 -2.05 11.38
N VAL A 4 15.99 -2.14 12.62
CA VAL A 4 17.00 -1.23 13.20
C VAL A 4 18.42 -1.58 12.71
N ALA A 5 18.71 -2.87 12.55
CA ALA A 5 20.04 -3.33 12.12
C ALA A 5 20.35 -2.99 10.66
N VAL A 6 19.34 -2.96 9.79
CA VAL A 6 19.49 -2.62 8.38
C VAL A 6 19.63 -1.11 8.21
N ASN A 7 20.82 -0.65 7.84
CA ASN A 7 21.02 0.75 7.46
C ASN A 7 22.09 0.88 6.37
N GLN A 8 21.97 1.94 5.57
CA GLN A 8 22.88 2.21 4.46
C GLN A 8 24.05 3.10 4.91
N GLY A 9 25.12 2.48 5.40
CA GLY A 9 26.33 3.18 5.84
C GLY A 9 26.09 4.17 6.99
N GLY A 10 25.11 3.91 7.85
CA GLY A 10 24.73 4.77 8.97
C GLY A 10 23.97 6.04 8.59
N LYS A 11 23.81 6.33 7.31
CA LYS A 11 23.21 7.57 6.81
C LYS A 11 21.69 7.45 6.55
N ARG A 12 21.24 6.27 6.17
CA ARG A 12 19.82 5.99 5.91
C ARG A 12 19.43 4.70 6.62
N LYS A 13 18.63 4.83 7.67
CA LYS A 13 18.13 3.70 8.43
C LYS A 13 17.16 2.87 7.58
N GLY A 14 17.14 1.56 7.80
CA GLY A 14 16.09 0.69 7.30
C GLY A 14 14.75 1.07 7.90
N ALA A 15 13.69 0.89 7.14
CA ALA A 15 12.33 1.09 7.57
C ALA A 15 11.47 -0.09 7.09
N MET A 16 10.54 -0.53 7.91
CA MET A 16 9.68 -1.69 7.65
C MET A 16 8.25 -1.36 7.99
N CYS A 17 7.30 -1.88 7.20
CA CYS A 17 5.89 -1.83 7.51
C CYS A 17 5.31 -3.25 7.43
N GLY A 18 4.65 -3.67 8.51
CA GLY A 18 3.84 -4.89 8.52
C GLY A 18 2.41 -4.57 8.06
N TYR A 19 1.92 -5.31 7.08
CA TYR A 19 0.53 -5.25 6.63
C TYR A 19 -0.26 -6.41 7.19
N LEU A 20 -1.48 -6.18 7.66
CA LEU A 20 -2.39 -7.23 8.09
C LEU A 20 -3.81 -6.95 7.59
N GLU A 21 -4.46 -7.99 7.07
CA GLU A 21 -5.86 -7.90 6.65
C GLU A 21 -6.80 -7.88 7.86
N THR A 22 -7.90 -7.13 7.75
CA THR A 22 -8.84 -6.93 8.87
C THR A 22 -9.60 -8.20 9.29
N TRP A 23 -9.61 -9.24 8.47
CA TRP A 23 -10.22 -10.54 8.79
C TRP A 23 -9.30 -11.48 9.58
N HIS A 24 -8.03 -11.14 9.74
CA HIS A 24 -7.07 -11.99 10.45
C HIS A 24 -7.38 -12.07 11.95
N LEU A 25 -7.27 -13.26 12.53
CA LEU A 25 -7.60 -13.52 13.94
C LEU A 25 -6.80 -12.62 14.91
N ASP A 26 -5.55 -12.31 14.59
CA ASP A 26 -4.66 -11.50 15.45
C ASP A 26 -4.81 -9.97 15.23
N ILE A 27 -5.83 -9.53 14.47
CA ILE A 27 -5.96 -8.10 14.14
C ILE A 27 -6.01 -7.20 15.37
N GLU A 28 -6.67 -7.63 16.43
CA GLU A 28 -6.81 -6.81 17.62
C GLU A 28 -5.47 -6.61 18.38
N GLU A 29 -4.61 -7.65 18.41
CA GLU A 29 -3.26 -7.54 18.96
C GLU A 29 -2.34 -6.73 18.04
N PHE A 30 -2.47 -6.89 16.74
CA PHE A 30 -1.72 -6.13 15.75
C PHE A 30 -1.96 -4.62 15.86
N LEU A 31 -3.21 -4.20 16.13
CA LEU A 31 -3.56 -2.79 16.33
C LEU A 31 -2.81 -2.17 17.53
N GLU A 32 -2.45 -2.98 18.53
CA GLU A 32 -1.80 -2.50 19.74
C GLU A 32 -0.28 -2.47 19.67
N LEU A 33 0.33 -2.95 18.58
CA LEU A 33 1.80 -3.05 18.47
C LEU A 33 2.55 -1.73 18.64
N ARG A 34 1.90 -0.61 18.33
CA ARG A 34 2.49 0.74 18.42
C ARG A 34 2.05 1.54 19.64
N LYS A 35 1.28 0.95 20.54
CA LYS A 35 0.81 1.59 21.78
C LYS A 35 1.97 2.02 22.66
N ASN A 36 1.87 3.21 23.26
CA ASN A 36 2.88 3.75 24.19
C ASN A 36 2.73 3.24 25.64
N THR A 37 1.80 2.33 25.86
CA THR A 37 1.48 1.76 27.18
C THR A 37 1.41 0.25 27.13
N GLY A 38 1.54 -0.40 28.28
CA GLY A 38 1.45 -1.85 28.41
C GLY A 38 2.82 -2.54 28.43
N ASP A 39 2.85 -3.83 28.07
CA ASP A 39 4.09 -4.62 28.08
C ASP A 39 4.95 -4.32 26.85
N GLU A 40 6.13 -3.74 27.07
CA GLU A 40 7.09 -3.38 26.01
C GLU A 40 7.50 -4.58 25.13
N ARG A 41 7.49 -5.79 25.66
CA ARG A 41 7.80 -7.02 24.91
C ARG A 41 6.75 -7.34 23.84
N ARG A 42 5.57 -6.73 23.94
CA ARG A 42 4.46 -6.83 22.98
C ARG A 42 4.38 -5.61 22.05
N ARG A 43 5.41 -4.78 22.00
CA ARG A 43 5.46 -3.55 21.20
C ARG A 43 6.53 -3.63 20.12
N THR A 44 6.30 -2.91 19.03
CA THR A 44 7.21 -2.83 17.87
C THR A 44 7.37 -1.38 17.44
N HIS A 45 8.03 -0.57 18.27
CA HIS A 45 8.17 0.87 18.01
C HIS A 45 8.98 1.20 16.74
N ASP A 46 9.88 0.30 16.33
CA ASP A 46 10.72 0.47 15.13
C ASP A 46 10.11 -0.10 13.84
N MET A 47 8.87 -0.61 13.91
CA MET A 47 8.15 -1.12 12.76
C MET A 47 6.85 -0.34 12.58
N ASN A 48 6.58 0.12 11.37
CA ASN A 48 5.29 0.69 11.01
C ASN A 48 4.27 -0.43 10.79
N THR A 49 3.00 -0.12 10.94
CA THR A 49 1.90 -1.06 10.74
C THR A 49 0.84 -0.46 9.81
N ALA A 50 0.21 -1.29 9.02
CA ALA A 50 -0.87 -0.92 8.12
C ALA A 50 -1.95 -2.00 8.04
N ASN A 51 -3.19 -1.59 7.96
CA ASN A 51 -4.31 -2.48 7.73
C ASN A 51 -4.61 -2.57 6.22
N TRP A 52 -4.84 -3.80 5.76
CA TRP A 52 -5.29 -4.11 4.41
C TRP A 52 -6.78 -4.46 4.47
N VAL A 53 -7.63 -3.52 4.03
CA VAL A 53 -9.07 -3.49 4.32
C VAL A 53 -9.85 -3.88 3.08
N PRO A 54 -10.59 -5.02 3.08
CA PRO A 54 -11.53 -5.35 2.00
C PRO A 54 -12.80 -4.50 2.08
N ASP A 55 -13.42 -4.24 0.94
CA ASP A 55 -14.65 -3.44 0.84
C ASP A 55 -15.80 -4.04 1.66
N LEU A 56 -15.87 -5.36 1.75
CA LEU A 56 -16.89 -6.05 2.57
C LEU A 56 -16.83 -5.61 4.04
N PHE A 57 -15.63 -5.39 4.59
CA PHE A 57 -15.51 -4.90 5.96
C PHE A 57 -16.20 -3.54 6.13
N MET A 58 -15.97 -2.61 5.21
CA MET A 58 -16.60 -1.28 5.27
C MET A 58 -18.11 -1.35 5.07
N LYS A 59 -18.60 -2.24 4.18
CA LYS A 59 -20.04 -2.54 4.04
C LYS A 59 -20.66 -3.04 5.36
N ARG A 60 -19.95 -3.93 6.07
CA ARG A 60 -20.39 -4.45 7.39
C ARG A 60 -20.37 -3.38 8.48
N VAL A 61 -19.40 -2.46 8.45
CA VAL A 61 -19.35 -1.29 9.34
C VAL A 61 -20.57 -0.37 9.11
N GLU A 62 -20.89 -0.05 7.86
CA GLU A 62 -22.03 0.78 7.49
C GLU A 62 -23.36 0.13 7.90
N GLN A 63 -23.52 -1.15 7.66
CA GLN A 63 -24.73 -1.94 7.94
C GLN A 63 -24.87 -2.38 9.40
N ASP A 64 -23.93 -2.04 10.28
CA ASP A 64 -23.91 -2.46 11.70
C ASP A 64 -23.95 -3.97 11.90
N LYS A 65 -23.21 -4.69 11.07
CA LYS A 65 -23.11 -6.15 11.11
C LYS A 65 -21.88 -6.63 11.85
N ASN A 66 -21.86 -7.92 12.16
CA ASN A 66 -20.67 -8.59 12.69
C ASN A 66 -19.62 -8.79 11.62
N TRP A 67 -18.39 -8.88 12.08
CA TRP A 67 -17.20 -9.24 11.32
C TRP A 67 -16.53 -10.43 11.96
N THR A 68 -16.28 -11.48 11.21
CA THR A 68 -15.66 -12.69 11.72
C THR A 68 -14.18 -12.71 11.39
N LEU A 69 -13.39 -12.89 12.41
CA LEU A 69 -11.93 -13.05 12.32
C LEU A 69 -11.61 -14.54 12.15
N PHE A 70 -10.70 -14.85 11.26
CA PHE A 70 -10.29 -16.23 10.96
C PHE A 70 -8.78 -16.41 11.13
N SER A 71 -8.39 -17.64 11.49
CA SER A 71 -7.01 -18.06 11.31
C SER A 71 -6.72 -18.27 9.81
N PRO A 72 -5.60 -17.72 9.27
CA PRO A 72 -5.27 -17.94 7.86
C PRO A 72 -5.03 -19.41 7.50
N GLY A 73 -4.73 -20.26 8.47
CA GLY A 73 -4.62 -21.70 8.26
C GLY A 73 -5.97 -22.39 7.96
N GLU A 74 -7.07 -21.80 8.42
CA GLU A 74 -8.44 -22.34 8.20
C GLU A 74 -9.21 -21.61 7.08
N ALA A 75 -8.75 -20.38 6.73
CA ALA A 75 -9.32 -19.57 5.64
C ALA A 75 -8.21 -19.05 4.68
N PRO A 76 -7.41 -19.93 4.07
CA PRO A 76 -6.24 -19.55 3.29
C PRO A 76 -6.57 -18.76 2.02
N ASP A 77 -7.73 -18.98 1.41
CA ASP A 77 -8.10 -18.38 0.13
C ASP A 77 -8.37 -16.87 0.23
N LEU A 78 -8.76 -16.37 1.41
CA LEU A 78 -9.16 -14.98 1.59
C LEU A 78 -8.04 -13.98 1.24
N HIS A 79 -6.80 -14.39 1.38
CA HIS A 79 -5.66 -13.55 1.05
C HIS A 79 -5.56 -13.26 -0.45
N ASP A 80 -5.90 -14.22 -1.29
CA ASP A 80 -5.79 -14.17 -2.75
C ASP A 80 -7.07 -13.70 -3.46
N LEU A 81 -8.16 -13.46 -2.72
CA LEU A 81 -9.45 -13.06 -3.28
C LEU A 81 -9.74 -11.57 -3.08
N ILE A 82 -10.50 -10.99 -4.01
CA ILE A 82 -10.92 -9.59 -4.00
C ILE A 82 -12.39 -9.45 -4.43
N GLY A 83 -13.00 -8.32 -4.08
CA GLY A 83 -14.35 -7.95 -4.53
C GLY A 83 -15.38 -9.00 -4.20
N LYS A 84 -16.19 -9.37 -5.21
CA LYS A 84 -17.30 -10.30 -5.03
C LYS A 84 -16.86 -11.72 -4.69
N GLU A 85 -15.77 -12.20 -5.26
CA GLU A 85 -15.20 -13.52 -4.95
C GLU A 85 -14.75 -13.60 -3.49
N PHE A 86 -14.17 -12.53 -2.97
CA PHE A 86 -13.84 -12.41 -1.55
C PHE A 86 -15.11 -12.45 -0.68
N GLU A 87 -16.16 -11.69 -1.04
CA GLU A 87 -17.43 -11.65 -0.30
C GLU A 87 -18.07 -13.04 -0.20
N GLU A 88 -18.21 -13.72 -1.34
CA GLU A 88 -18.81 -15.05 -1.42
C GLU A 88 -18.00 -16.08 -0.59
N LYS A 89 -16.69 -16.04 -0.69
CA LYS A 89 -15.82 -16.96 0.03
C LYS A 89 -15.80 -16.69 1.54
N TYR A 90 -15.78 -15.41 1.91
CA TYR A 90 -15.84 -15.00 3.31
C TYR A 90 -17.14 -15.45 3.98
N GLU A 91 -18.29 -15.30 3.30
CA GLU A 91 -19.59 -15.76 3.80
C GLU A 91 -19.67 -17.31 3.86
N GLU A 92 -19.05 -18.02 2.93
CA GLU A 92 -18.89 -19.47 3.01
C GLU A 92 -18.12 -19.89 4.29
N TYR A 93 -17.03 -19.18 4.61
CA TYR A 93 -16.27 -19.44 5.84
C TYR A 93 -17.08 -19.10 7.11
N GLU A 94 -17.90 -18.05 7.08
CA GLU A 94 -18.81 -17.76 8.19
C GLU A 94 -19.83 -18.88 8.42
N GLU A 95 -20.39 -19.47 7.36
CA GLU A 95 -21.29 -20.62 7.49
C GLU A 95 -20.57 -21.88 8.02
N LYS A 96 -19.36 -22.15 7.54
CA LYS A 96 -18.53 -23.24 8.06
C LYS A 96 -18.22 -23.05 9.55
N ALA A 97 -17.94 -21.82 9.98
CA ALA A 97 -17.71 -21.49 11.38
C ALA A 97 -18.96 -21.74 12.24
N LYS A 98 -20.14 -21.34 11.76
CA LYS A 98 -21.43 -21.60 12.44
C LYS A 98 -21.74 -23.10 12.57
N ASN A 99 -21.36 -23.89 11.56
CA ASN A 99 -21.54 -25.33 11.54
C ASN A 99 -20.49 -26.08 12.38
N GLY A 100 -19.50 -25.39 12.96
CA GLY A 100 -18.43 -25.99 13.76
C GLY A 100 -17.33 -26.68 12.94
N GLU A 101 -17.24 -26.36 11.64
CA GLU A 101 -16.19 -26.89 10.75
C GLU A 101 -14.87 -26.10 10.87
N ILE A 102 -14.94 -24.85 11.36
CA ILE A 102 -13.80 -23.97 11.64
C ILE A 102 -13.71 -23.73 13.14
N ASN A 103 -12.56 -24.03 13.73
CA ASN A 103 -12.36 -23.95 15.17
C ASN A 103 -11.75 -22.62 15.62
N GLN A 104 -10.85 -22.03 14.81
CA GLN A 104 -10.13 -20.81 15.14
C GLN A 104 -10.76 -19.60 14.43
N HIS A 105 -11.84 -19.14 15.01
CA HIS A 105 -12.54 -17.93 14.58
C HIS A 105 -13.06 -17.11 15.77
N LYS A 106 -13.35 -15.84 15.53
CA LYS A 106 -13.95 -14.94 16.51
C LYS A 106 -14.86 -13.95 15.78
N SER A 107 -16.13 -13.86 16.18
CA SER A 107 -17.05 -12.86 15.61
C SER A 107 -17.16 -11.65 16.55
N ILE A 108 -17.02 -10.45 16.00
CA ILE A 108 -17.10 -9.17 16.70
C ILE A 108 -17.93 -8.18 15.89
N PRO A 109 -18.53 -7.14 16.50
CA PRO A 109 -19.16 -6.07 15.75
C PRO A 109 -18.15 -5.32 14.88
N ALA A 110 -18.40 -5.20 13.56
CA ALA A 110 -17.50 -4.51 12.65
C ALA A 110 -17.23 -3.05 13.07
N LYS A 111 -18.22 -2.36 13.61
CA LYS A 111 -18.08 -1.00 14.13
C LYS A 111 -17.12 -0.90 15.32
N GLU A 112 -17.07 -1.91 16.17
CA GLU A 112 -16.14 -1.92 17.30
C GLU A 112 -14.69 -2.05 16.82
N LEU A 113 -14.43 -2.98 15.89
CA LEU A 113 -13.12 -3.11 15.27
C LEU A 113 -12.72 -1.80 14.55
N TRP A 114 -13.62 -1.21 13.79
CA TRP A 114 -13.37 0.06 13.10
C TRP A 114 -13.03 1.20 14.08
N ARG A 115 -13.78 1.33 15.18
CA ARG A 115 -13.47 2.31 16.24
C ARG A 115 -12.09 2.06 16.83
N LYS A 116 -11.75 0.79 17.11
CA LYS A 116 -10.42 0.43 17.64
C LYS A 116 -9.32 0.82 16.66
N MET A 117 -9.49 0.56 15.37
CA MET A 117 -8.56 0.99 14.31
C MET A 117 -8.35 2.50 14.32
N LEU A 118 -9.45 3.27 14.31
CA LEU A 118 -9.39 4.74 14.32
C LEU A 118 -8.79 5.29 15.62
N THR A 119 -9.09 4.68 16.77
CA THR A 119 -8.50 5.08 18.05
C THR A 119 -6.99 4.89 18.03
N MET A 120 -6.50 3.75 17.57
CA MET A 120 -5.06 3.50 17.49
C MET A 120 -4.38 4.41 16.47
N LEU A 121 -5.02 4.66 15.33
CA LEU A 121 -4.53 5.62 14.34
C LEU A 121 -4.41 7.03 14.93
N PHE A 122 -5.39 7.47 15.70
CA PHE A 122 -5.38 8.77 16.36
C PHE A 122 -4.29 8.87 17.43
N GLU A 123 -4.15 7.84 18.26
CA GLU A 123 -3.19 7.82 19.37
C GLU A 123 -1.73 7.68 18.92
N THR A 124 -1.48 6.89 17.87
CA THR A 124 -0.12 6.47 17.50
C THR A 124 0.30 6.81 16.08
N GLY A 125 -0.63 7.30 15.24
CA GLY A 125 -0.42 7.44 13.81
C GLY A 125 -0.42 6.12 13.04
N HIS A 126 -0.74 5.00 13.71
CA HIS A 126 -0.73 3.65 13.14
C HIS A 126 -1.89 2.80 13.71
N PRO A 127 -2.28 1.74 13.00
CA PRO A 127 -1.85 1.36 11.64
C PRO A 127 -2.38 2.31 10.57
N TRP A 128 -1.70 2.42 9.44
CA TRP A 128 -2.25 3.08 8.27
C TRP A 128 -3.41 2.27 7.70
N ILE A 129 -4.31 2.93 6.99
CA ILE A 129 -5.49 2.29 6.42
C ILE A 129 -5.37 2.30 4.89
N THR A 130 -5.37 1.12 4.30
CA THR A 130 -5.30 0.91 2.85
C THR A 130 -6.42 -0.04 2.40
N PHE A 131 -7.00 0.21 1.23
CA PHE A 131 -8.17 -0.50 0.75
C PHE A 131 -7.79 -1.52 -0.33
N LYS A 132 -7.93 -2.80 0.02
CA LYS A 132 -7.53 -3.96 -0.80
C LYS A 132 -8.18 -3.94 -2.18
N ASP A 133 -9.50 -3.82 -2.22
CA ASP A 133 -10.26 -3.94 -3.46
C ASP A 133 -9.98 -2.75 -4.40
N SER A 134 -9.95 -1.53 -3.87
CA SER A 134 -9.62 -0.33 -4.64
C SER A 134 -8.21 -0.38 -5.24
N CYS A 135 -7.21 -0.85 -4.50
CA CYS A 135 -5.85 -1.03 -4.99
C CYS A 135 -5.80 -2.04 -6.13
N ASN A 136 -6.50 -3.16 -5.99
CA ASN A 136 -6.54 -4.20 -7.02
C ASN A 136 -7.35 -3.76 -8.25
N LEU A 137 -8.49 -3.11 -8.06
CA LEU A 137 -9.32 -2.60 -9.16
C LEU A 137 -8.58 -1.57 -10.03
N ARG A 138 -7.74 -0.75 -9.41
CA ARG A 138 -6.96 0.29 -10.11
C ARG A 138 -5.62 -0.21 -10.67
N SER A 139 -5.24 -1.44 -10.38
CA SER A 139 -4.00 -2.01 -10.90
C SER A 139 -4.07 -2.20 -12.41
N PRO A 140 -3.07 -1.74 -13.18
CA PRO A 140 -2.98 -2.03 -14.62
C PRO A 140 -2.55 -3.47 -14.89
N GLN A 141 -2.18 -4.24 -13.88
CA GLN A 141 -1.63 -5.60 -13.98
C GLN A 141 -2.54 -6.68 -13.36
N GLN A 142 -3.84 -6.52 -13.40
CA GLN A 142 -4.81 -7.50 -12.86
C GLN A 142 -4.61 -8.90 -13.43
N HIS A 143 -4.14 -9.01 -14.67
CA HIS A 143 -3.88 -10.29 -15.35
C HIS A 143 -2.70 -11.08 -14.76
N THR A 144 -1.89 -10.49 -13.89
CA THR A 144 -0.71 -11.16 -13.30
C THR A 144 -0.98 -11.73 -11.91
N GLY A 145 -2.03 -11.31 -11.24
CA GLY A 145 -2.39 -11.76 -9.89
C GLY A 145 -2.92 -10.64 -9.00
N VAL A 146 -3.07 -10.97 -7.73
CA VAL A 146 -3.61 -10.08 -6.69
C VAL A 146 -2.49 -9.29 -6.01
N ILE A 147 -2.79 -8.05 -5.64
CA ILE A 147 -1.95 -7.21 -4.80
C ILE A 147 -2.30 -7.51 -3.35
N HIS A 148 -1.33 -7.97 -2.56
CA HIS A 148 -1.53 -8.41 -1.17
C HIS A 148 -1.18 -7.35 -0.12
N SER A 149 -0.41 -6.35 -0.51
CA SER A 149 0.02 -5.25 0.36
C SER A 149 0.55 -4.08 -0.47
N SER A 150 0.86 -2.99 0.20
CA SER A 150 1.61 -1.87 -0.39
C SER A 150 3.01 -1.79 0.24
N ASN A 151 3.76 -0.76 -0.13
CA ASN A 151 5.05 -0.44 0.49
C ASN A 151 4.88 0.38 1.78
N LEU A 152 6.01 0.86 2.32
CA LEU A 152 6.05 1.67 3.54
C LEU A 152 5.20 2.95 3.45
N CYS A 153 5.23 3.64 2.31
CA CYS A 153 4.53 4.93 2.12
C CYS A 153 3.12 4.79 1.51
N THR A 154 2.66 3.57 1.24
CA THR A 154 1.32 3.20 0.73
C THR A 154 1.02 3.58 -0.72
N GLU A 155 1.99 4.08 -1.48
CA GLU A 155 1.80 4.49 -2.88
C GLU A 155 2.05 3.39 -3.91
N ILE A 156 2.72 2.30 -3.52
CA ILE A 156 3.10 1.24 -4.45
C ILE A 156 2.14 0.05 -4.32
N THR A 157 1.52 -0.31 -5.42
CA THR A 157 0.62 -1.45 -5.51
C THR A 157 1.09 -2.37 -6.62
N LEU A 158 1.93 -3.33 -6.26
CA LEU A 158 2.50 -4.34 -7.14
C LEU A 158 2.09 -5.72 -6.66
N ASN A 159 1.78 -6.61 -7.59
CA ASN A 159 1.48 -8.00 -7.26
C ASN A 159 2.72 -8.73 -6.75
N THR A 160 2.48 -9.67 -5.85
CA THR A 160 3.49 -10.56 -5.29
C THR A 160 3.02 -11.99 -5.37
N SER A 161 3.94 -12.93 -5.32
CA SER A 161 3.61 -14.36 -5.30
C SER A 161 4.57 -15.07 -4.37
N ALA A 162 4.02 -15.85 -3.44
CA ALA A 162 4.82 -16.65 -2.54
C ALA A 162 5.85 -17.48 -3.31
N ASP A 163 7.08 -17.52 -2.82
CA ASP A 163 8.21 -18.29 -3.35
C ASP A 163 8.66 -17.95 -4.80
N LYS A 164 7.99 -17.02 -5.49
CA LYS A 164 8.29 -16.72 -6.90
C LYS A 164 8.62 -15.26 -7.16
N GLU A 165 7.88 -14.32 -6.58
CA GLU A 165 7.96 -12.91 -6.92
C GLU A 165 7.87 -12.01 -5.68
N ILE A 166 8.96 -11.29 -5.40
CA ILE A 166 8.99 -10.19 -4.44
C ILE A 166 9.06 -8.89 -5.22
N ALA A 167 8.07 -8.03 -5.06
CA ALA A 167 7.99 -6.77 -5.78
C ALA A 167 9.14 -5.83 -5.39
N VAL A 168 9.73 -5.19 -6.40
CA VAL A 168 10.80 -4.19 -6.24
C VAL A 168 10.41 -2.94 -7.01
N CYS A 169 10.57 -1.78 -6.40
CA CYS A 169 10.31 -0.48 -7.02
C CYS A 169 11.58 0.19 -7.51
N ASN A 170 11.49 0.78 -8.72
CA ASN A 170 12.53 1.64 -9.29
C ASN A 170 11.93 3.04 -9.41
N LEU A 171 12.40 3.96 -8.56
CA LEU A 171 11.77 5.26 -8.35
C LEU A 171 12.64 6.42 -8.82
N GLY A 172 11.99 7.44 -9.38
CA GLY A 172 12.57 8.71 -9.72
C GLY A 172 11.56 9.86 -9.65
N SER A 173 12.04 11.11 -9.64
CA SER A 173 11.16 12.27 -9.67
C SER A 173 11.81 13.40 -10.44
N VAL A 174 11.01 14.09 -11.26
CA VAL A 174 11.43 15.32 -11.95
C VAL A 174 11.15 16.53 -11.05
N ASN A 175 12.12 17.44 -10.95
CA ASN A 175 11.91 18.71 -10.27
C ASN A 175 11.37 19.76 -11.27
N LEU A 176 10.07 20.03 -11.23
CA LEU A 176 9.42 20.98 -12.13
C LEU A 176 9.97 22.41 -12.00
N ALA A 177 10.39 22.82 -10.79
CA ALA A 177 10.96 24.14 -10.59
C ALA A 177 12.20 24.39 -11.47
N ASN A 178 13.00 23.35 -11.74
CA ASN A 178 14.17 23.43 -12.62
C ASN A 178 13.83 23.44 -14.13
N HIS A 179 12.56 23.30 -14.46
CA HIS A 179 12.02 23.30 -15.82
C HIS A 179 11.22 24.56 -16.11
N MET A 180 11.24 25.53 -15.19
CA MET A 180 10.64 26.84 -15.40
C MET A 180 11.59 27.75 -16.19
N GLU A 181 11.07 28.41 -17.21
CA GLU A 181 11.80 29.40 -18.03
C GLU A 181 10.88 30.61 -18.30
N ASN A 182 11.36 31.81 -17.99
CA ASN A 182 10.59 33.07 -18.18
C ASN A 182 9.20 33.07 -17.49
N GLY A 183 9.06 32.36 -16.36
CA GLY A 183 7.80 32.28 -15.62
C GLY A 183 6.82 31.25 -16.16
N GLU A 184 7.19 30.45 -17.15
CA GLU A 184 6.38 29.38 -17.74
C GLU A 184 7.08 28.04 -17.66
N LEU A 185 6.30 26.95 -17.70
CA LEU A 185 6.84 25.59 -17.72
C LEU A 185 7.35 25.29 -19.14
N ASN A 186 8.64 24.98 -19.26
CA ASN A 186 9.19 24.50 -20.54
C ASN A 186 8.86 23.02 -20.75
N GLU A 187 7.75 22.77 -21.44
CA GLU A 187 7.23 21.41 -21.68
C GLU A 187 8.23 20.52 -22.45
N GLU A 188 8.94 21.06 -23.42
CA GLU A 188 9.90 20.27 -24.20
C GLU A 188 11.07 19.79 -23.35
N LYS A 189 11.56 20.66 -22.45
CA LYS A 189 12.58 20.28 -21.48
C LYS A 189 12.07 19.22 -20.51
N VAL A 190 10.80 19.31 -20.06
CA VAL A 190 10.18 18.27 -19.23
C VAL A 190 10.10 16.95 -20.00
N LYS A 191 9.60 16.94 -21.22
CA LYS A 191 9.51 15.73 -22.08
C LYS A 191 10.87 15.07 -22.27
N GLN A 192 11.90 15.86 -22.55
CA GLN A 192 13.26 15.34 -22.73
C GLN A 192 13.82 14.73 -21.43
N THR A 193 13.63 15.43 -20.31
CA THR A 193 14.06 14.94 -18.99
C THR A 193 13.34 13.65 -18.62
N VAL A 194 12.02 13.60 -18.78
CA VAL A 194 11.19 12.42 -18.47
C VAL A 194 11.62 11.23 -19.34
N SER A 195 11.76 11.44 -20.66
CA SER A 195 12.20 10.39 -21.59
C SER A 195 13.56 9.80 -21.20
N THR A 196 14.50 10.67 -20.82
CA THR A 196 15.82 10.24 -20.38
C THR A 196 15.73 9.47 -19.05
N ALA A 197 14.98 10.00 -18.08
CA ALA A 197 14.85 9.43 -16.75
C ALA A 197 14.19 8.04 -16.78
N ILE A 198 13.12 7.86 -17.56
CA ILE A 198 12.46 6.57 -17.75
C ILE A 198 13.45 5.54 -18.31
N ARG A 199 14.22 5.92 -19.34
CA ARG A 199 15.26 5.03 -19.89
C ARG A 199 16.32 4.67 -18.86
N MET A 200 16.73 5.63 -18.04
CA MET A 200 17.70 5.37 -16.95
C MET A 200 17.13 4.37 -15.93
N LEU A 201 15.87 4.55 -15.50
CA LEU A 201 15.22 3.65 -14.56
C LEU A 201 15.04 2.24 -15.15
N ASP A 202 14.67 2.13 -16.41
CA ASP A 202 14.58 0.85 -17.10
C ASP A 202 15.94 0.14 -17.18
N ASN A 203 17.01 0.87 -17.47
CA ASN A 203 18.35 0.34 -17.47
C ASN A 203 18.81 -0.14 -16.08
N VAL A 204 18.42 0.58 -15.01
CA VAL A 204 18.73 0.19 -13.62
C VAL A 204 18.19 -1.20 -13.32
N ILE A 205 17.03 -1.58 -13.81
CA ILE A 205 16.45 -2.92 -13.63
C ILE A 205 17.43 -4.02 -14.09
N ASN A 206 18.12 -3.79 -15.21
CA ASN A 206 19.06 -4.77 -15.77
C ASN A 206 20.40 -4.85 -15.03
N ILE A 207 20.89 -3.73 -14.53
CA ILE A 207 22.24 -3.64 -13.93
C ILE A 207 22.23 -3.71 -12.40
N ASN A 208 21.05 -3.68 -11.78
CA ASN A 208 20.92 -3.70 -10.32
C ASN A 208 21.38 -5.04 -9.73
N TYR A 209 21.93 -4.98 -8.53
CA TYR A 209 22.23 -6.17 -7.73
C TYR A 209 20.95 -6.58 -6.96
N TYR A 210 20.56 -7.83 -7.12
CA TYR A 210 19.43 -8.42 -6.39
C TYR A 210 19.96 -9.42 -5.37
N SER A 211 19.63 -9.21 -4.10
CA SER A 211 20.04 -10.08 -3.00
C SER A 211 19.33 -11.45 -3.00
N VAL A 212 18.16 -11.53 -3.64
CA VAL A 212 17.35 -12.76 -3.75
C VAL A 212 16.79 -12.92 -5.17
N ASP A 213 16.73 -14.15 -5.65
CA ASP A 213 16.29 -14.45 -7.02
C ASP A 213 14.83 -14.12 -7.27
N THR A 214 13.95 -14.22 -6.25
CA THR A 214 12.54 -13.85 -6.34
C THR A 214 12.33 -12.36 -6.64
N ALA A 215 13.16 -11.48 -6.09
CA ALA A 215 13.16 -10.06 -6.39
C ALA A 215 13.65 -9.77 -7.82
N LYS A 216 14.74 -10.44 -8.24
CA LYS A 216 15.26 -10.35 -9.60
C LYS A 216 14.24 -10.82 -10.63
N ASN A 217 13.57 -11.95 -10.36
CA ASN A 217 12.54 -12.49 -11.22
C ASN A 217 11.38 -11.52 -11.41
N SER A 218 10.83 -11.01 -10.31
CA SER A 218 9.75 -10.03 -10.33
C SER A 218 10.12 -8.77 -11.09
N ASN A 219 11.27 -8.18 -10.78
CA ASN A 219 11.70 -6.91 -11.37
C ASN A 219 11.99 -7.02 -12.86
N ASN A 220 12.64 -8.09 -13.29
CA ASN A 220 12.89 -8.35 -14.72
C ASN A 220 11.60 -8.67 -15.51
N LYS A 221 10.67 -9.39 -14.90
CA LYS A 221 9.41 -9.79 -15.52
C LYS A 221 8.44 -8.62 -15.70
N HIS A 222 8.28 -7.80 -14.66
CA HIS A 222 7.26 -6.74 -14.62
C HIS A 222 7.81 -5.35 -14.92
N ARG A 223 9.10 -5.13 -14.73
CA ARG A 223 9.82 -3.87 -14.97
C ARG A 223 9.12 -2.65 -14.37
N PRO A 224 8.76 -2.66 -13.08
CA PRO A 224 7.98 -1.59 -12.47
C PRO A 224 8.83 -0.32 -12.29
N ILE A 225 8.32 0.79 -12.81
CA ILE A 225 8.92 2.11 -12.67
C ILE A 225 7.89 3.04 -12.05
N GLY A 226 8.26 3.71 -10.96
CA GLY A 226 7.51 4.80 -10.37
C GLY A 226 8.21 6.12 -10.68
N PHE A 227 7.56 6.97 -11.47
CA PHE A 227 8.13 8.27 -11.82
C PHE A 227 7.18 9.41 -11.43
N GLY A 228 7.59 10.18 -10.45
CA GLY A 228 6.81 11.27 -9.89
C GLY A 228 7.36 12.64 -10.25
N GLN A 229 6.78 13.66 -9.63
CA GLN A 229 7.20 15.04 -9.75
C GLN A 229 7.36 15.70 -8.38
N MET A 230 8.31 16.62 -8.26
CA MET A 230 8.51 17.49 -7.12
C MET A 230 8.56 18.95 -7.58
N GLY A 231 8.44 19.87 -6.64
CA GLY A 231 8.49 21.30 -6.96
C GLY A 231 7.23 21.84 -7.65
N PHE A 232 6.10 21.09 -7.64
CA PHE A 232 4.86 21.50 -8.27
C PHE A 232 4.33 22.82 -7.72
N GLN A 233 4.27 22.97 -6.39
CA GLN A 233 3.85 24.24 -5.77
C GLN A 233 4.78 25.40 -6.13
N VAL A 234 6.08 25.17 -6.25
CA VAL A 234 7.04 26.19 -6.69
C VAL A 234 6.78 26.58 -8.15
N ALA A 235 6.50 25.60 -9.01
CA ALA A 235 6.15 25.88 -10.40
C ALA A 235 4.87 26.72 -10.52
N LEU A 236 3.83 26.43 -9.72
CA LEU A 236 2.61 27.24 -9.65
C LEU A 236 2.91 28.67 -9.17
N TYR A 237 3.71 28.79 -8.12
CA TYR A 237 4.11 30.10 -7.58
C TYR A 237 4.85 30.96 -8.62
N LEU A 238 5.79 30.37 -9.34
CA LEU A 238 6.55 31.07 -10.39
C LEU A 238 5.67 31.51 -11.57
N GLN A 239 4.58 30.82 -11.80
CA GLN A 239 3.58 31.15 -12.82
C GLN A 239 2.47 32.10 -12.32
N ASN A 240 2.52 32.50 -11.04
CA ASN A 240 1.45 33.27 -10.37
C ASN A 240 0.07 32.56 -10.44
N ILE A 241 0.05 31.22 -10.43
CA ILE A 241 -1.16 30.42 -10.43
C ILE A 241 -1.51 30.07 -8.98
N PRO A 242 -2.65 30.54 -8.44
CA PRO A 242 -3.09 30.14 -7.11
C PRO A 242 -3.36 28.62 -7.05
N SER A 243 -2.93 27.99 -5.96
CA SER A 243 -3.38 26.62 -5.65
C SER A 243 -4.92 26.61 -5.59
N VAL A 244 -5.56 25.58 -6.14
CA VAL A 244 -7.04 25.47 -6.23
C VAL A 244 -7.69 26.41 -7.27
N SER A 245 -6.92 26.96 -8.21
CA SER A 245 -7.49 27.64 -9.38
C SER A 245 -8.06 26.64 -10.37
N TYR A 246 -8.99 27.09 -11.24
CA TYR A 246 -9.52 26.26 -12.33
C TYR A 246 -8.40 25.72 -13.24
N THR A 247 -7.38 26.51 -13.49
CA THR A 247 -6.18 26.12 -14.26
C THR A 247 -5.44 24.95 -13.60
N HIS A 248 -5.30 24.98 -12.26
CA HIS A 248 -4.71 23.88 -11.49
C HIS A 248 -5.56 22.61 -11.54
N LEU A 249 -6.88 22.73 -11.37
CA LEU A 249 -7.79 21.58 -11.40
C LEU A 249 -7.87 20.95 -12.78
N ARG A 250 -7.88 21.73 -13.86
CA ARG A 250 -7.95 21.27 -15.24
C ARG A 250 -6.73 20.42 -15.66
N ALA A 251 -5.57 20.65 -15.06
CA ALA A 251 -4.39 19.80 -15.29
C ALA A 251 -4.59 18.34 -14.84
N HIS A 252 -5.58 18.07 -14.00
CA HIS A 252 -5.94 16.72 -13.53
C HIS A 252 -7.12 16.10 -14.28
N GLU A 253 -7.86 16.85 -15.10
CA GLU A 253 -9.01 16.38 -15.87
C GLU A 253 -8.68 15.77 -17.22
N THR A 254 -7.42 15.66 -17.59
CA THR A 254 -6.99 15.17 -18.92
C THR A 254 -6.93 13.65 -19.06
N SER A 255 -7.42 12.89 -18.09
CA SER A 255 -7.70 11.48 -18.29
C SER A 255 -9.13 11.34 -18.83
N GLY A 256 -9.29 11.29 -20.14
CA GLY A 256 -10.54 10.84 -20.75
C GLY A 256 -10.93 9.47 -20.19
N TYR A 257 -12.20 9.33 -19.89
CA TYR A 257 -12.83 8.08 -19.49
C TYR A 257 -12.71 7.04 -20.61
#